data_92bcb4fcf6c123d6def6247914d70c72
#
_entry.id   92bcb4fcf6c123d6def6247914d70c72
#
_cell.length_a   1.000
_cell.length_b   1.000
_cell.length_c   1.000
_cell.angle_alpha   90.00
_cell.angle_beta   90.00
_cell.angle_gamma   90.00
#
_symmetry.space_group_name_H-M   'P 1'
#
loop_
_entity.id
_entity.type
_entity.pdbx_description
1 polymer ?
#
loop_
_entity_poly.entity_id
_entity_poly.type
_entity_poly.pdbx_seq_one_letter_code
_entity_poly.pdbx_strand_id
1 'polypeptide(L)'
;MTVTKRGLLGALGLGGMGALLAGCNTLTLFNNLTPKDGGVTRIAHNIPFGADPRQTYDVYAPNGAVNLPILVFFYGGNWNSGSKDDYRWMGYALASMGYVVAIPDYRLVPNVHYPAFLEDNAAAVKHIMAHAGDYHGDVSRLGTIGHSAGGYEAVMMALDPRYLGEPSPLKVCVGISGPYDFYPFDVPASIEAFGRADKPLETQPTTYARKLDTHFLLMQSRADKVVGMQNVAGLEPKLTTAGTDVTVKYYDGLSHQDMAAAFSIPFRHLGPLYGDLKAWLAANL
;
A
#
# COMPACT_ATOMS: atom_id res chain seq x y z
N MET A 1 28.85 13.40 -32.28
CA MET A 1 27.63 13.98 -31.68
C MET A 1 27.38 13.27 -30.37
N THR A 2 27.73 13.94 -29.28
CA THR A 2 27.61 13.41 -27.91
C THR A 2 26.21 13.73 -27.42
N VAL A 3 25.36 12.72 -27.30
CA VAL A 3 24.02 12.86 -26.67
C VAL A 3 24.21 12.94 -25.15
N THR A 4 23.99 14.12 -24.63
CA THR A 4 24.10 14.38 -23.18
C THR A 4 22.93 13.72 -22.43
N LYS A 5 23.24 13.04 -21.33
CA LYS A 5 22.31 12.35 -20.40
C LYS A 5 21.20 13.23 -19.77
N ARG A 6 21.16 14.53 -20.09
CA ARG A 6 20.14 15.48 -19.59
C ARG A 6 18.83 15.48 -20.38
N GLY A 7 18.77 14.84 -21.55
CA GLY A 7 17.58 14.84 -22.40
C GLY A 7 16.54 13.76 -22.11
N LEU A 8 16.88 12.74 -21.33
CA LEU A 8 15.99 11.59 -21.09
C LEU A 8 15.08 11.74 -19.85
N LEU A 9 15.46 12.60 -18.91
CA LEU A 9 14.69 12.84 -17.68
C LEU A 9 13.59 13.90 -17.84
N GLY A 10 13.64 14.70 -18.90
CA GLY A 10 12.64 15.73 -19.19
C GLY A 10 11.37 15.22 -19.88
N ALA A 11 11.35 14.02 -20.40
CA ALA A 11 10.21 13.45 -21.14
C ALA A 11 9.20 12.68 -20.29
N LEU A 12 9.49 12.45 -19.00
CA LEU A 12 8.58 11.76 -18.07
C LEU A 12 7.68 12.72 -17.28
N GLY A 13 7.86 14.02 -17.45
CA GLY A 13 7.15 15.05 -16.67
C GLY A 13 5.98 15.75 -17.36
N LEU A 14 5.68 15.48 -18.63
CA LEU A 14 4.62 16.17 -19.38
C LEU A 14 3.89 15.19 -20.30
N GLY A 15 2.83 14.59 -19.82
CA GLY A 15 1.98 13.74 -20.64
C GLY A 15 0.94 13.01 -19.83
N GLY A 16 0.02 13.74 -19.28
CA GLY A 16 -1.19 13.16 -18.71
C GLY A 16 -2.02 12.50 -19.81
N MET A 17 -2.58 11.35 -19.46
CA MET A 17 -3.72 10.72 -20.09
C MET A 17 -3.52 10.10 -21.46
N GLY A 18 -3.41 8.80 -21.44
CA GLY A 18 -3.66 7.98 -22.61
C GLY A 18 -3.00 6.64 -22.52
N ALA A 19 -3.27 5.81 -21.53
CA ALA A 19 -2.98 4.38 -21.64
C ALA A 19 -3.36 3.60 -20.38
N LEU A 20 -4.62 3.35 -20.16
CA LEU A 20 -5.07 2.29 -19.24
C LEU A 20 -4.71 0.87 -19.73
N LEU A 21 -4.19 0.73 -20.94
CA LEU A 21 -3.74 -0.53 -21.53
C LEU A 21 -2.19 -0.69 -21.55
N ALA A 22 -1.44 0.33 -21.13
CA ALA A 22 0.02 0.28 -21.03
C ALA A 22 0.54 0.17 -19.58
N GLY A 23 -0.35 0.01 -18.60
CA GLY A 23 -0.03 0.13 -17.18
C GLY A 23 1.04 -0.86 -16.68
N CYS A 24 0.97 -2.12 -17.08
CA CYS A 24 1.95 -3.12 -16.63
C CYS A 24 3.37 -2.80 -17.13
N ASN A 25 3.53 -2.39 -18.38
CA ASN A 25 4.84 -2.06 -18.94
C ASN A 25 5.45 -0.80 -18.30
N THR A 26 4.63 0.18 -17.94
CA THR A 26 5.11 1.45 -17.37
C THR A 26 5.59 1.26 -15.93
N LEU A 27 4.86 0.53 -15.08
CA LEU A 27 5.27 0.23 -13.71
C LEU A 27 6.51 -0.65 -13.67
N THR A 28 6.56 -1.69 -14.49
CA THR A 28 7.73 -2.56 -14.62
C THR A 28 8.95 -1.78 -15.08
N LEU A 29 8.80 -0.90 -16.07
CA LEU A 29 9.87 -0.02 -16.53
C LEU A 29 10.33 0.94 -15.43
N PHE A 30 9.38 1.58 -14.74
CA PHE A 30 9.67 2.43 -13.59
C PHE A 30 10.44 1.67 -12.51
N ASN A 31 9.95 0.49 -12.11
CA ASN A 31 10.65 -0.33 -11.14
C ASN A 31 12.08 -0.70 -11.57
N ASN A 32 12.28 -1.06 -12.84
CA ASN A 32 13.59 -1.49 -13.33
C ASN A 32 14.58 -0.33 -13.43
N LEU A 33 14.12 0.87 -13.77
CA LEU A 33 14.95 2.06 -13.90
C LEU A 33 15.18 2.80 -12.56
N THR A 34 14.32 2.59 -11.57
CA THR A 34 14.42 3.24 -10.27
C THR A 34 15.58 2.66 -9.46
N PRO A 35 16.57 3.47 -9.04
CA PRO A 35 17.60 3.05 -8.10
C PRO A 35 16.97 2.52 -6.81
N LYS A 36 17.54 1.45 -6.25
CA LYS A 36 17.11 0.86 -4.99
C LYS A 36 17.89 1.48 -3.85
N ASP A 37 17.24 1.65 -2.70
CA ASP A 37 17.91 2.12 -1.48
C ASP A 37 18.99 1.14 -1.05
N GLY A 38 20.15 1.69 -0.70
CA GLY A 38 21.30 0.90 -0.22
C GLY A 38 21.09 0.34 1.18
N GLY A 39 21.89 -0.64 1.55
CA GLY A 39 21.86 -1.25 2.88
C GLY A 39 20.65 -2.16 3.13
N VAL A 40 19.92 -2.54 2.07
CA VAL A 40 18.74 -3.41 2.11
C VAL A 40 18.96 -4.61 1.19
N THR A 41 18.48 -5.77 1.61
CA THR A 41 18.45 -6.99 0.79
C THR A 41 17.03 -7.54 0.70
N ARG A 42 16.64 -8.07 -0.46
CA ARG A 42 15.47 -8.94 -0.58
C ARG A 42 15.85 -10.31 -0.05
N ILE A 43 15.47 -10.61 1.19
CA ILE A 43 15.89 -11.80 1.93
C ILE A 43 15.03 -13.03 1.64
N ALA A 44 13.81 -12.85 1.11
CA ALA A 44 12.94 -13.93 0.66
C ALA A 44 12.23 -13.54 -0.63
N HIS A 45 11.95 -14.51 -1.49
CA HIS A 45 11.36 -14.30 -2.82
C HIS A 45 10.37 -15.41 -3.16
N ASN A 46 9.16 -15.02 -3.62
CA ASN A 46 8.10 -15.92 -4.03
C ASN A 46 7.73 -16.96 -2.94
N ILE A 47 7.63 -16.52 -1.68
CA ILE A 47 7.21 -17.41 -0.60
C ILE A 47 5.71 -17.67 -0.73
N PRO A 48 5.27 -18.92 -0.94
CA PRO A 48 3.87 -19.24 -1.12
C PRO A 48 3.11 -19.16 0.22
N PHE A 49 1.90 -18.59 0.21
CA PHE A 49 0.98 -18.59 1.34
C PHE A 49 -0.39 -19.20 1.01
N GLY A 50 -0.56 -19.65 -0.23
CA GLY A 50 -1.77 -20.30 -0.73
C GLY A 50 -1.49 -21.16 -1.96
N ALA A 51 -2.54 -21.69 -2.59
CA ALA A 51 -2.44 -22.60 -3.72
C ALA A 51 -2.39 -21.89 -5.09
N ASP A 52 -2.86 -20.66 -5.17
CA ASP A 52 -2.83 -19.88 -6.42
C ASP A 52 -1.42 -19.36 -6.69
N PRO A 53 -0.94 -19.38 -7.95
CA PRO A 53 0.39 -18.84 -8.30
C PRO A 53 0.62 -17.39 -7.89
N ARG A 54 -0.42 -16.57 -7.74
CA ARG A 54 -0.32 -15.21 -7.22
C ARG A 54 -0.22 -15.14 -5.69
N GLN A 55 -0.59 -16.19 -4.98
CA GLN A 55 -0.53 -16.21 -3.52
C GLN A 55 0.91 -16.42 -3.03
N THR A 56 1.79 -15.47 -3.37
CA THR A 56 3.20 -15.43 -2.94
C THR A 56 3.58 -14.05 -2.45
N TYR A 57 4.60 -13.95 -1.61
CA TYR A 57 5.16 -12.67 -1.19
C TYR A 57 6.69 -12.66 -1.24
N ASP A 58 7.23 -11.44 -1.29
CA ASP A 58 8.65 -11.16 -1.16
C ASP A 58 8.92 -10.44 0.17
N VAL A 59 10.12 -10.62 0.74
CA VAL A 59 10.53 -9.94 1.98
C VAL A 59 11.83 -9.17 1.77
N TYR A 60 11.84 -7.94 2.26
CA TYR A 60 12.97 -7.01 2.23
C TYR A 60 13.35 -6.65 3.66
N ALA A 61 14.65 -6.58 3.95
CA ALA A 61 15.14 -6.19 5.27
C ALA A 61 16.46 -5.39 5.18
N PRO A 62 16.75 -4.52 6.15
CA PRO A 62 18.06 -3.94 6.29
C PRO A 62 19.13 -5.03 6.49
N ASN A 63 20.33 -4.80 5.96
CA ASN A 63 21.44 -5.71 6.16
C ASN A 63 21.78 -5.79 7.68
N GLY A 64 21.88 -7.01 8.20
CA GLY A 64 22.10 -7.23 9.63
C GLY A 64 20.86 -7.00 10.50
N ALA A 65 19.66 -7.08 9.93
CA ALA A 65 18.38 -6.97 10.63
C ALA A 65 18.30 -7.96 11.80
N VAL A 66 17.86 -7.48 12.97
CA VAL A 66 17.58 -8.31 14.15
C VAL A 66 16.36 -7.73 14.85
N ASN A 67 15.32 -8.55 14.98
CA ASN A 67 14.10 -8.24 15.73
C ASN A 67 13.48 -6.85 15.37
N LEU A 68 13.34 -6.57 14.06
CA LEU A 68 12.80 -5.31 13.56
C LEU A 68 11.27 -5.36 13.44
N PRO A 69 10.58 -4.20 13.55
CA PRO A 69 9.14 -4.14 13.25
C PRO A 69 8.85 -4.59 11.83
N ILE A 70 7.65 -5.12 11.60
CA ILE A 70 7.22 -5.65 10.31
C ILE A 70 6.20 -4.71 9.68
N LEU A 71 6.37 -4.41 8.40
CA LEU A 71 5.39 -3.74 7.56
C LEU A 71 4.95 -4.67 6.43
N VAL A 72 3.64 -4.82 6.23
CA VAL A 72 3.09 -5.47 5.05
C VAL A 72 2.58 -4.39 4.11
N PHE A 73 3.19 -4.29 2.92
CA PHE A 73 2.83 -3.29 1.92
C PHE A 73 1.93 -3.91 0.84
N PHE A 74 0.76 -3.31 0.66
CA PHE A 74 -0.17 -3.65 -0.42
C PHE A 74 -0.07 -2.61 -1.54
N TYR A 75 0.15 -3.08 -2.76
CA TYR A 75 0.29 -2.22 -3.92
C TYR A 75 -1.06 -1.83 -4.54
N GLY A 76 -1.05 -0.73 -5.28
CA GLY A 76 -2.19 -0.28 -6.07
C GLY A 76 -2.28 -0.96 -7.42
N GLY A 77 -3.39 -0.75 -8.12
CA GLY A 77 -3.63 -1.32 -9.45
C GLY A 77 -5.11 -1.64 -9.70
N ASN A 78 -6.02 -0.89 -9.10
CA ASN A 78 -7.47 -1.02 -9.35
C ASN A 78 -8.02 -2.44 -9.14
N TRP A 79 -7.38 -3.26 -8.32
CA TRP A 79 -7.68 -4.69 -8.07
C TRP A 79 -7.59 -5.58 -9.32
N ASN A 80 -7.18 -5.05 -10.49
CA ASN A 80 -7.11 -5.78 -11.76
C ASN A 80 -5.70 -5.81 -12.37
N SER A 81 -4.72 -5.17 -11.75
CA SER A 81 -3.35 -5.08 -12.26
C SER A 81 -2.33 -4.92 -11.13
N GLY A 82 -1.05 -4.97 -11.48
CA GLY A 82 0.05 -4.85 -10.54
C GLY A 82 0.58 -6.19 -10.05
N SER A 83 1.78 -6.13 -9.51
CA SER A 83 2.47 -7.25 -8.89
C SER A 83 3.49 -6.75 -7.86
N LYS A 84 3.89 -7.61 -6.92
CA LYS A 84 4.98 -7.31 -6.00
C LYS A 84 6.30 -6.98 -6.72
N ASP A 85 6.48 -7.56 -7.91
CA ASP A 85 7.66 -7.31 -8.74
C ASP A 85 7.70 -5.89 -9.32
N ASP A 86 6.56 -5.25 -9.53
CA ASP A 86 6.48 -3.85 -10.00
C ASP A 86 6.75 -2.84 -8.87
N TYR A 87 6.69 -3.28 -7.62
CA TYR A 87 6.87 -2.45 -6.43
C TYR A 87 8.11 -2.80 -5.61
N ARG A 88 9.10 -3.51 -6.20
CA ARG A 88 10.35 -3.81 -5.49
C ARG A 88 11.04 -2.57 -4.93
N TRP A 89 11.03 -1.46 -5.67
CA TRP A 89 11.58 -0.18 -5.22
C TRP A 89 10.94 0.32 -3.91
N MET A 90 9.63 0.09 -3.70
CA MET A 90 8.93 0.44 -2.47
C MET A 90 9.39 -0.47 -1.31
N GLY A 91 9.58 -1.76 -1.56
CA GLY A 91 10.14 -2.68 -0.58
C GLY A 91 11.50 -2.22 -0.06
N TYR A 92 12.40 -1.81 -0.98
CA TYR A 92 13.70 -1.25 -0.61
C TYR A 92 13.57 0.09 0.13
N ALA A 93 12.68 0.97 -0.32
CA ALA A 93 12.47 2.28 0.30
C ALA A 93 11.97 2.16 1.75
N LEU A 94 10.96 1.33 1.99
CA LEU A 94 10.41 1.11 3.34
C LEU A 94 11.40 0.36 4.24
N ALA A 95 12.08 -0.66 3.72
CA ALA A 95 13.09 -1.39 4.50
C ALA A 95 14.27 -0.50 4.88
N SER A 96 14.67 0.47 4.03
CA SER A 96 15.72 1.44 4.37
C SER A 96 15.36 2.37 5.53
N MET A 97 14.09 2.40 5.95
CA MET A 97 13.64 3.12 7.15
C MET A 97 13.87 2.32 8.44
N GLY A 98 14.25 1.03 8.35
CA GLY A 98 14.54 0.17 9.52
C GLY A 98 13.50 -0.91 9.80
N TYR A 99 12.74 -1.34 8.79
CA TYR A 99 11.66 -2.33 8.90
C TYR A 99 11.95 -3.59 8.11
N VAL A 100 11.41 -4.72 8.56
CA VAL A 100 11.19 -5.89 7.70
C VAL A 100 9.93 -5.60 6.89
N VAL A 101 10.00 -5.68 5.57
CA VAL A 101 8.90 -5.32 4.67
C VAL A 101 8.50 -6.52 3.84
N ALA A 102 7.26 -6.95 3.96
CA ALA A 102 6.68 -7.98 3.10
C ALA A 102 5.74 -7.36 2.07
N ILE A 103 5.82 -7.81 0.83
CA ILE A 103 4.94 -7.38 -0.26
C ILE A 103 4.26 -8.62 -0.84
N PRO A 104 2.99 -8.89 -0.53
CA PRO A 104 2.24 -9.98 -1.12
C PRO A 104 1.66 -9.61 -2.48
N ASP A 105 1.57 -10.60 -3.37
CA ASP A 105 0.62 -10.61 -4.46
C ASP A 105 -0.72 -11.14 -3.97
N TYR A 106 -1.80 -10.70 -4.58
CA TYR A 106 -3.15 -11.15 -4.34
C TYR A 106 -3.86 -11.42 -5.68
N ARG A 107 -4.89 -12.26 -5.68
CA ARG A 107 -5.65 -12.57 -6.90
C ARG A 107 -6.43 -11.33 -7.36
N LEU A 108 -6.52 -11.15 -8.67
CA LEU A 108 -7.06 -9.96 -9.32
C LEU A 108 -8.38 -10.25 -10.04
N VAL A 109 -9.20 -9.22 -10.23
CA VAL A 109 -10.29 -9.27 -11.19
C VAL A 109 -9.72 -9.42 -12.62
N PRO A 110 -10.42 -10.09 -13.55
CA PRO A 110 -11.77 -10.66 -13.41
C PRO A 110 -11.80 -12.07 -12.80
N ASN A 111 -10.62 -12.67 -12.45
CA ASN A 111 -10.55 -14.05 -11.95
C ASN A 111 -11.21 -14.19 -10.58
N VAL A 112 -11.12 -13.16 -9.76
CA VAL A 112 -11.81 -13.07 -8.46
C VAL A 112 -12.45 -11.70 -8.30
N HIS A 113 -13.38 -11.58 -7.34
CA HIS A 113 -14.06 -10.34 -6.96
C HIS A 113 -14.04 -10.20 -5.43
N TYR A 114 -14.47 -9.05 -4.91
CA TYR A 114 -14.68 -8.90 -3.46
C TYR A 114 -15.48 -10.08 -2.89
N PRO A 115 -15.05 -10.69 -1.77
CA PRO A 115 -13.94 -10.27 -0.90
C PRO A 115 -12.60 -10.99 -1.15
N ALA A 116 -12.45 -11.82 -2.18
CA ALA A 116 -11.37 -12.78 -2.35
C ALA A 116 -9.94 -12.17 -2.28
N PHE A 117 -9.72 -10.98 -2.83
CA PHE A 117 -8.41 -10.30 -2.73
C PHE A 117 -8.09 -9.84 -1.30
N LEU A 118 -9.11 -9.51 -0.48
CA LEU A 118 -8.92 -9.22 0.95
C LEU A 118 -8.65 -10.49 1.75
N GLU A 119 -9.29 -11.61 1.40
CA GLU A 119 -9.02 -12.91 2.00
C GLU A 119 -7.58 -13.36 1.72
N ASP A 120 -7.09 -13.14 0.49
CA ASP A 120 -5.69 -13.39 0.13
C ASP A 120 -4.73 -12.56 0.97
N ASN A 121 -4.99 -11.26 1.10
CA ASN A 121 -4.18 -10.35 1.90
C ASN A 121 -4.19 -10.74 3.40
N ALA A 122 -5.33 -11.15 3.92
CA ALA A 122 -5.43 -11.66 5.29
C ALA A 122 -4.62 -12.96 5.48
N ALA A 123 -4.68 -13.88 4.51
CA ALA A 123 -3.90 -15.10 4.52
C ALA A 123 -2.39 -14.80 4.47
N ALA A 124 -1.98 -13.85 3.62
CA ALA A 124 -0.59 -13.39 3.54
C ALA A 124 -0.10 -12.81 4.87
N VAL A 125 -0.86 -11.91 5.49
CA VAL A 125 -0.51 -11.31 6.80
C VAL A 125 -0.35 -12.39 7.86
N LYS A 126 -1.31 -13.34 7.95
CA LYS A 126 -1.25 -14.44 8.92
C LYS A 126 -0.03 -15.35 8.69
N HIS A 127 0.30 -15.63 7.42
CA HIS A 127 1.48 -16.42 7.07
C HIS A 127 2.78 -15.70 7.44
N ILE A 128 2.88 -14.39 7.14
CA ILE A 128 4.02 -13.54 7.52
C ILE A 128 4.19 -13.51 9.04
N MET A 129 3.10 -13.38 9.80
CA MET A 129 3.12 -13.40 11.27
C MET A 129 3.68 -14.73 11.80
N ALA A 130 3.26 -15.85 11.22
CA ALA A 130 3.72 -17.18 11.64
C ALA A 130 5.21 -17.42 11.34
N HIS A 131 5.79 -16.73 10.36
CA HIS A 131 7.17 -16.85 9.92
C HIS A 131 8.02 -15.61 10.24
N ALA A 132 7.55 -14.71 11.10
CA ALA A 132 8.21 -13.44 11.41
C ALA A 132 9.67 -13.63 11.84
N GLY A 133 9.95 -14.65 12.64
CA GLY A 133 11.31 -14.99 13.12
C GLY A 133 12.27 -15.37 11.99
N ASP A 134 11.80 -16.05 10.94
CA ASP A 134 12.58 -16.45 9.78
C ASP A 134 13.10 -15.22 9.00
N TYR A 135 12.42 -14.09 9.15
CA TYR A 135 12.73 -12.80 8.50
C TYR A 135 13.36 -11.79 9.44
N HIS A 136 13.76 -12.19 10.64
CA HIS A 136 14.30 -11.28 11.67
C HIS A 136 13.30 -10.20 12.12
N GLY A 137 11.99 -10.49 11.99
CA GLY A 137 10.89 -9.59 12.32
C GLY A 137 10.34 -9.82 13.72
N ASP A 138 9.80 -8.75 14.31
CA ASP A 138 9.08 -8.76 15.58
C ASP A 138 7.58 -8.68 15.32
N VAL A 139 6.87 -9.79 15.48
CA VAL A 139 5.42 -9.88 15.26
C VAL A 139 4.61 -8.99 16.20
N SER A 140 5.15 -8.60 17.36
CA SER A 140 4.47 -7.70 18.30
C SER A 140 4.43 -6.24 17.81
N ARG A 141 5.25 -5.92 16.80
CA ARG A 141 5.34 -4.63 16.13
C ARG A 141 5.02 -4.78 14.64
N LEU A 142 3.75 -5.05 14.35
CA LEU A 142 3.25 -5.30 12.99
C LEU A 142 2.41 -4.11 12.51
N GLY A 143 2.60 -3.71 11.26
CA GLY A 143 1.79 -2.70 10.60
C GLY A 143 1.44 -3.06 9.17
N THR A 144 0.37 -2.45 8.66
CA THR A 144 -0.02 -2.48 7.25
C THR A 144 0.16 -1.11 6.62
N ILE A 145 0.55 -1.10 5.36
CA ILE A 145 0.70 0.12 4.57
C ILE A 145 0.30 -0.18 3.12
N GLY A 146 -0.36 0.76 2.45
CA GLY A 146 -0.72 0.56 1.06
C GLY A 146 -1.00 1.84 0.31
N HIS A 147 -0.95 1.75 -1.02
CA HIS A 147 -1.23 2.87 -1.92
C HIS A 147 -2.42 2.54 -2.82
N SER A 148 -3.33 3.52 -3.06
CA SER A 148 -4.48 3.35 -3.96
C SER A 148 -5.36 2.16 -3.54
N ALA A 149 -5.63 1.21 -4.41
CA ALA A 149 -6.32 -0.04 -4.05
C ALA A 149 -5.66 -0.75 -2.86
N GLY A 150 -4.31 -0.75 -2.78
CA GLY A 150 -3.58 -1.29 -1.61
C GLY A 150 -3.80 -0.46 -0.34
N GLY A 151 -4.05 0.84 -0.45
CA GLY A 151 -4.44 1.69 0.69
C GLY A 151 -5.79 1.29 1.27
N TYR A 152 -6.74 0.95 0.42
CA TYR A 152 -8.00 0.34 0.81
C TYR A 152 -7.77 -1.00 1.54
N GLU A 153 -6.94 -1.86 0.96
CA GLU A 153 -6.65 -3.18 1.53
C GLU A 153 -5.98 -3.08 2.90
N ALA A 154 -4.99 -2.18 3.06
CA ALA A 154 -4.33 -1.95 4.34
C ALA A 154 -5.32 -1.52 5.42
N VAL A 155 -6.24 -0.60 5.09
CA VAL A 155 -7.24 -0.08 6.00
C VAL A 155 -8.31 -1.13 6.33
N MET A 156 -8.76 -1.93 5.35
CA MET A 156 -9.69 -3.05 5.59
C MET A 156 -9.08 -4.12 6.50
N MET A 157 -7.78 -4.44 6.36
CA MET A 157 -7.10 -5.36 7.27
C MET A 157 -7.12 -4.87 8.72
N ALA A 158 -7.03 -3.56 8.94
CA ALA A 158 -7.06 -2.98 10.28
C ALA A 158 -8.48 -2.88 10.86
N LEU A 159 -9.47 -2.50 10.04
CA LEU A 159 -10.80 -2.16 10.53
C LEU A 159 -11.76 -3.33 10.60
N ASP A 160 -11.74 -4.24 9.61
CA ASP A 160 -12.70 -5.33 9.54
C ASP A 160 -12.17 -6.58 10.28
N PRO A 161 -12.77 -6.94 11.42
CA PRO A 161 -12.30 -8.06 12.24
C PRO A 161 -12.40 -9.41 11.55
N ARG A 162 -13.17 -9.53 10.47
CA ARG A 162 -13.26 -10.78 9.70
C ARG A 162 -11.90 -11.24 9.16
N TYR A 163 -10.98 -10.30 8.89
CA TYR A 163 -9.69 -10.60 8.26
C TYR A 163 -8.60 -11.02 9.26
N LEU A 164 -8.29 -10.16 10.23
CA LEU A 164 -7.20 -10.41 11.17
C LEU A 164 -7.66 -10.73 12.60
N GLY A 165 -8.96 -10.73 12.83
CA GLY A 165 -9.53 -11.04 14.14
C GLY A 165 -9.61 -9.83 15.08
N GLU A 166 -9.96 -10.10 16.34
CA GLU A 166 -10.08 -9.11 17.40
C GLU A 166 -9.50 -9.68 18.70
N PRO A 167 -8.62 -8.94 19.40
CA PRO A 167 -8.09 -7.63 19.04
C PRO A 167 -7.21 -7.66 17.77
N SER A 168 -7.17 -6.53 17.04
CA SER A 168 -6.31 -6.42 15.87
C SER A 168 -4.83 -6.60 16.26
N PRO A 169 -4.06 -7.40 15.51
CA PRO A 169 -2.62 -7.55 15.76
C PRO A 169 -1.80 -6.32 15.30
N LEU A 170 -2.43 -5.40 14.57
CA LEU A 170 -1.75 -4.27 13.96
C LEU A 170 -1.53 -3.13 14.96
N LYS A 171 -0.31 -2.63 15.06
CA LYS A 171 0.05 -1.43 15.81
C LYS A 171 -0.17 -0.18 14.99
N VAL A 172 0.11 -0.24 13.69
CA VAL A 172 -0.07 0.87 12.77
C VAL A 172 -0.78 0.44 11.50
N CYS A 173 -1.52 1.39 10.91
CA CYS A 173 -2.11 1.26 9.58
C CYS A 173 -1.88 2.54 8.79
N VAL A 174 -1.28 2.43 7.60
CA VAL A 174 -1.00 3.58 6.74
C VAL A 174 -1.74 3.44 5.42
N GLY A 175 -2.61 4.39 5.13
CA GLY A 175 -3.29 4.48 3.84
C GLY A 175 -2.80 5.68 3.03
N ILE A 176 -2.24 5.42 1.83
CA ILE A 176 -1.74 6.43 0.92
C ILE A 176 -2.71 6.52 -0.26
N SER A 177 -3.44 7.63 -0.40
CA SER A 177 -4.41 7.85 -1.50
C SER A 177 -5.36 6.67 -1.70
N GLY A 178 -5.87 6.09 -0.62
CA GLY A 178 -6.76 4.92 -0.67
C GLY A 178 -8.24 5.31 -0.74
N PRO A 179 -9.07 4.54 -1.48
CA PRO A 179 -10.52 4.71 -1.45
C PRO A 179 -11.11 4.10 -0.18
N TYR A 180 -11.79 4.92 0.63
CA TYR A 180 -12.36 4.50 1.92
C TYR A 180 -13.87 4.73 2.03
N ASP A 181 -14.41 5.60 1.16
CA ASP A 181 -15.84 5.95 1.08
C ASP A 181 -16.18 6.21 -0.40
N PHE A 182 -16.46 5.14 -1.15
CA PHE A 182 -16.59 5.16 -2.61
C PHE A 182 -17.85 4.44 -3.13
N TYR A 183 -18.83 4.21 -2.28
CA TYR A 183 -20.14 3.77 -2.71
C TYR A 183 -21.08 4.99 -2.89
N PRO A 184 -21.91 5.04 -3.95
CA PRO A 184 -22.11 4.04 -5.00
C PRO A 184 -20.89 3.89 -5.93
N PHE A 185 -20.70 2.67 -6.47
CA PHE A 185 -19.63 2.38 -7.41
C PHE A 185 -19.92 3.06 -8.75
N ASP A 186 -19.11 4.04 -9.12
CA ASP A 186 -19.30 4.91 -10.29
C ASP A 186 -18.15 4.84 -11.31
N VAL A 187 -17.05 4.14 -10.96
CA VAL A 187 -15.93 3.92 -11.89
C VAL A 187 -15.83 2.44 -12.29
N PRO A 188 -15.42 2.12 -13.54
CA PRO A 188 -15.35 0.75 -14.03
C PRO A 188 -14.63 -0.23 -13.11
N ALA A 189 -13.51 0.19 -12.53
CA ALA A 189 -12.72 -0.65 -11.62
C ALA A 189 -13.47 -1.03 -10.35
N SER A 190 -14.19 -0.07 -9.72
CA SER A 190 -14.98 -0.36 -8.52
C SER A 190 -16.22 -1.18 -8.84
N ILE A 191 -16.86 -0.93 -9.99
CA ILE A 191 -18.00 -1.73 -10.45
C ILE A 191 -17.58 -3.19 -10.67
N GLU A 192 -16.43 -3.41 -11.34
CA GLU A 192 -15.93 -4.75 -11.61
C GLU A 192 -15.51 -5.46 -10.31
N ALA A 193 -14.78 -4.80 -9.44
CA ALA A 193 -14.26 -5.43 -8.23
C ALA A 193 -15.36 -5.69 -7.18
N PHE A 194 -16.33 -4.79 -7.01
CA PHE A 194 -17.27 -4.79 -5.88
C PHE A 194 -18.74 -4.90 -6.29
N GLY A 195 -19.09 -4.70 -7.57
CA GLY A 195 -20.47 -4.64 -8.03
C GLY A 195 -21.29 -5.92 -7.82
N ARG A 196 -20.63 -7.03 -7.46
CA ARG A 196 -21.27 -8.32 -7.12
C ARG A 196 -21.47 -8.52 -5.61
N ALA A 197 -21.10 -7.54 -4.78
CA ALA A 197 -21.28 -7.66 -3.34
C ALA A 197 -22.76 -7.57 -2.95
N ASP A 198 -23.28 -8.57 -2.24
CA ASP A 198 -24.67 -8.60 -1.76
C ASP A 198 -24.98 -7.42 -0.85
N LYS A 199 -23.98 -6.95 -0.11
CA LYS A 199 -24.07 -5.83 0.83
C LYS A 199 -23.00 -4.79 0.51
N PRO A 200 -23.26 -3.87 -0.44
CA PRO A 200 -22.26 -2.92 -0.91
C PRO A 200 -21.62 -2.06 0.19
N LEU A 201 -22.35 -1.70 1.24
CA LEU A 201 -21.81 -0.93 2.36
C LEU A 201 -20.75 -1.71 3.18
N GLU A 202 -20.84 -3.05 3.21
CA GLU A 202 -19.81 -3.89 3.86
C GLU A 202 -18.49 -3.92 3.07
N THR A 203 -18.43 -3.36 1.87
CA THR A 203 -17.18 -3.18 1.14
C THR A 203 -16.42 -1.91 1.56
N GLN A 204 -17.08 -1.01 2.32
CA GLN A 204 -16.55 0.32 2.63
C GLN A 204 -15.81 0.33 3.97
N PRO A 205 -14.52 0.73 4.03
CA PRO A 205 -13.79 0.93 5.29
C PRO A 205 -14.55 1.78 6.30
N THR A 206 -15.27 2.80 5.85
CA THR A 206 -16.07 3.69 6.71
C THR A 206 -17.18 2.98 7.49
N THR A 207 -17.61 1.79 7.05
CA THR A 207 -18.61 0.96 7.76
C THR A 207 -18.04 0.34 9.03
N TYR A 208 -16.73 0.11 9.09
CA TYR A 208 -16.04 -0.58 10.18
C TYR A 208 -15.30 0.36 11.13
N ALA A 209 -15.49 1.67 10.98
CA ALA A 209 -14.86 2.64 11.87
C ALA A 209 -15.30 2.41 13.32
N ARG A 210 -14.37 2.07 14.19
CA ARG A 210 -14.57 1.72 15.61
C ARG A 210 -13.34 2.07 16.42
N LYS A 211 -13.40 1.98 17.73
CA LYS A 211 -12.22 2.16 18.59
C LYS A 211 -11.24 1.02 18.37
N LEU A 212 -9.99 1.38 18.11
CA LEU A 212 -8.84 0.47 17.98
C LEU A 212 -7.63 1.06 18.69
N ASP A 213 -6.74 0.18 19.14
CA ASP A 213 -5.41 0.55 19.64
C ASP A 213 -4.38 0.73 18.49
N THR A 214 -4.81 0.48 17.26
CA THR A 214 -4.01 0.71 16.05
C THR A 214 -3.94 2.20 15.75
N HIS A 215 -2.74 2.75 15.56
CA HIS A 215 -2.54 4.13 15.10
C HIS A 215 -2.71 4.22 13.58
N PHE A 216 -3.46 5.20 13.09
CA PHE A 216 -3.69 5.39 11.66
C PHE A 216 -2.95 6.61 11.14
N LEU A 217 -2.30 6.46 9.96
CA LEU A 217 -1.83 7.56 9.14
C LEU A 217 -2.51 7.52 7.78
N LEU A 218 -3.25 8.58 7.45
CA LEU A 218 -3.86 8.76 6.14
C LEU A 218 -3.10 9.86 5.40
N MET A 219 -2.49 9.52 4.26
CA MET A 219 -1.71 10.44 3.43
C MET A 219 -2.47 10.70 2.14
N GLN A 220 -2.82 11.97 1.86
CA GLN A 220 -3.68 12.33 0.73
C GLN A 220 -3.19 13.61 0.05
N SER A 221 -3.16 13.60 -1.28
CA SER A 221 -2.98 14.84 -2.05
C SER A 221 -4.31 15.52 -2.35
N ARG A 222 -4.36 16.87 -2.17
CA ARG A 222 -5.51 17.66 -2.58
C ARG A 222 -5.68 17.75 -4.10
N ALA A 223 -4.62 17.46 -4.86
CA ALA A 223 -4.64 17.45 -6.32
C ALA A 223 -4.90 16.05 -6.92
N ASP A 224 -5.09 15.02 -6.08
CA ASP A 224 -5.41 13.67 -6.53
C ASP A 224 -6.80 13.64 -7.20
N LYS A 225 -6.82 13.28 -8.49
CA LYS A 225 -8.04 13.18 -9.30
C LYS A 225 -8.54 11.75 -9.49
N VAL A 226 -7.80 10.78 -8.99
CA VAL A 226 -8.16 9.35 -9.07
C VAL A 226 -8.88 8.93 -7.80
N VAL A 227 -8.29 9.24 -6.64
CA VAL A 227 -8.93 9.03 -5.34
C VAL A 227 -9.11 10.39 -4.67
N GLY A 228 -10.33 10.88 -4.72
CA GLY A 228 -10.65 12.23 -4.23
C GLY A 228 -10.68 12.34 -2.71
N MET A 229 -10.63 13.59 -2.24
CA MET A 229 -10.59 13.97 -0.83
C MET A 229 -11.76 13.42 0.01
N GLN A 230 -12.90 13.11 -0.61
CA GLN A 230 -14.08 12.56 0.08
C GLN A 230 -13.76 11.25 0.82
N ASN A 231 -12.79 10.47 0.36
CA ASN A 231 -12.39 9.22 0.99
C ASN A 231 -11.81 9.43 2.40
N VAL A 232 -10.87 10.35 2.53
CA VAL A 232 -10.31 10.72 3.84
C VAL A 232 -11.36 11.47 4.68
N ALA A 233 -12.09 12.41 4.06
CA ALA A 233 -13.15 13.18 4.74
C ALA A 233 -14.30 12.29 5.26
N GLY A 234 -14.53 11.12 4.65
CA GLY A 234 -15.50 10.14 5.14
C GLY A 234 -14.97 9.26 6.27
N LEU A 235 -13.69 8.89 6.25
CA LEU A 235 -13.11 7.94 7.20
C LEU A 235 -12.59 8.61 8.48
N GLU A 236 -11.80 9.68 8.36
CA GLU A 236 -11.14 10.36 9.48
C GLU A 236 -12.09 10.72 10.62
N PRO A 237 -13.23 11.42 10.38
CA PRO A 237 -14.11 11.83 11.46
C PRO A 237 -14.79 10.64 12.16
N LYS A 238 -15.04 9.56 11.44
CA LYS A 238 -15.62 8.34 12.01
C LYS A 238 -14.63 7.65 12.94
N LEU A 239 -13.35 7.51 12.55
CA LEU A 239 -12.29 6.95 13.41
C LEU A 239 -12.07 7.83 14.65
N THR A 240 -11.96 9.14 14.47
CA THR A 240 -11.78 10.11 15.56
C THR A 240 -12.94 10.06 16.55
N THR A 241 -14.18 10.05 16.06
CA THR A 241 -15.38 9.95 16.89
C THR A 241 -15.45 8.63 17.66
N ALA A 242 -14.98 7.55 17.05
CA ALA A 242 -14.88 6.24 17.69
C ALA A 242 -13.75 6.17 18.76
N GLY A 243 -12.85 7.15 18.82
CA GLY A 243 -11.73 7.20 19.75
C GLY A 243 -10.48 6.47 19.28
N THR A 244 -10.37 6.21 17.97
CA THR A 244 -9.15 5.68 17.34
C THR A 244 -8.21 6.82 17.02
N ASP A 245 -6.91 6.64 17.27
CA ASP A 245 -5.89 7.62 16.95
C ASP A 245 -5.64 7.65 15.43
N VAL A 246 -5.90 8.82 14.83
CA VAL A 246 -5.73 9.02 13.38
C VAL A 246 -4.99 10.34 13.11
N THR A 247 -3.90 10.23 12.38
CA THR A 247 -3.16 11.36 11.83
C THR A 247 -3.46 11.48 10.35
N VAL A 248 -3.78 12.69 9.87
CA VAL A 248 -3.93 12.94 8.44
C VAL A 248 -2.84 13.90 7.96
N LYS A 249 -2.16 13.52 6.88
CA LYS A 249 -1.20 14.36 6.18
C LYS A 249 -1.72 14.70 4.79
N TYR A 250 -1.90 16.00 4.55
CA TYR A 250 -2.31 16.52 3.25
C TYR A 250 -1.13 17.10 2.48
N TYR A 251 -1.10 16.82 1.18
CA TYR A 251 -0.06 17.30 0.27
C TYR A 251 -0.71 18.11 -0.87
N ASP A 252 0.02 19.10 -1.39
CA ASP A 252 -0.46 19.93 -2.49
C ASP A 252 0.31 19.60 -3.77
N GLY A 253 -0.38 19.68 -4.92
CA GLY A 253 0.23 19.60 -6.24
C GLY A 253 0.70 18.24 -6.70
N LEU A 254 0.53 17.16 -5.91
CA LEU A 254 0.92 15.81 -6.27
C LEU A 254 -0.23 15.06 -6.96
N SER A 255 0.06 14.41 -8.07
CA SER A 255 -0.87 13.47 -8.69
C SER A 255 -1.01 12.20 -7.85
N HIS A 256 -1.99 11.37 -8.18
CA HIS A 256 -2.17 10.04 -7.56
C HIS A 256 -0.91 9.18 -7.63
N GLN A 257 -0.24 9.18 -8.78
CA GLN A 257 0.99 8.43 -9.01
C GLN A 257 2.19 9.03 -8.26
N ASP A 258 2.24 10.36 -8.14
CA ASP A 258 3.30 11.04 -7.39
C ASP A 258 3.28 10.69 -5.91
N MET A 259 2.09 10.43 -5.35
CA MET A 259 1.93 10.00 -3.95
C MET A 259 2.67 8.69 -3.64
N ALA A 260 2.78 7.77 -4.62
CA ALA A 260 3.64 6.60 -4.48
C ALA A 260 5.08 6.90 -4.92
N ALA A 261 5.27 7.54 -6.09
CA ALA A 261 6.59 7.77 -6.67
C ALA A 261 7.52 8.56 -5.73
N ALA A 262 6.98 9.47 -4.90
CA ALA A 262 7.72 10.27 -3.92
C ALA A 262 8.48 9.45 -2.86
N PHE A 263 8.22 8.14 -2.73
CA PHE A 263 9.02 7.25 -1.89
C PHE A 263 10.28 6.75 -2.59
N SER A 264 10.35 6.83 -3.92
CA SER A 264 11.51 6.40 -4.71
C SER A 264 12.61 7.47 -4.71
N ILE A 265 13.88 7.04 -4.72
CA ILE A 265 15.03 7.95 -4.67
C ILE A 265 14.93 9.14 -5.65
N PRO A 266 14.63 8.93 -6.96
CA PRO A 266 14.63 10.04 -7.92
C PRO A 266 13.49 11.03 -7.72
N PHE A 267 12.42 10.66 -7.00
CA PHE A 267 11.21 11.47 -6.85
C PHE A 267 10.95 11.95 -5.41
N ARG A 268 11.84 11.69 -4.44
CA ARG A 268 11.71 12.20 -3.05
C ARG A 268 11.68 13.73 -2.96
N HIS A 269 12.16 14.42 -3.98
CA HIS A 269 12.10 15.89 -4.05
C HIS A 269 10.69 16.44 -4.34
N LEU A 270 9.73 15.60 -4.76
CA LEU A 270 8.34 16.03 -5.03
C LEU A 270 7.60 16.46 -3.76
N GLY A 271 8.01 15.97 -2.60
CA GLY A 271 7.38 16.35 -1.33
C GLY A 271 7.97 15.61 -0.13
N PRO A 272 7.55 15.94 1.10
CA PRO A 272 8.12 15.40 2.32
C PRO A 272 7.63 13.99 2.68
N LEU A 273 6.89 13.29 1.79
CA LEU A 273 6.17 12.03 2.09
C LEU A 273 7.06 10.97 2.72
N TYR A 274 8.26 10.76 2.16
CA TYR A 274 9.22 9.78 2.69
C TYR A 274 9.65 10.12 4.13
N GLY A 275 9.99 11.39 4.37
CA GLY A 275 10.39 11.87 5.70
C GLY A 275 9.25 11.83 6.71
N ASP A 276 8.06 12.25 6.30
CA ASP A 276 6.85 12.25 7.10
C ASP A 276 6.46 10.83 7.55
N LEU A 277 6.45 9.87 6.61
CA LEU A 277 6.17 8.48 6.93
C LEU A 277 7.23 7.90 7.87
N LYS A 278 8.52 8.12 7.57
CA LYS A 278 9.63 7.63 8.41
C LYS A 278 9.53 8.14 9.83
N ALA A 279 9.28 9.44 10.02
CA ALA A 279 9.15 10.05 11.34
C ALA A 279 7.93 9.52 12.09
N TRP A 280 6.78 9.39 11.40
CA TRP A 280 5.55 8.90 12.00
C TRP A 280 5.66 7.43 12.42
N LEU A 281 6.21 6.56 11.56
CA LEU A 281 6.42 5.15 11.87
C LEU A 281 7.37 4.98 13.06
N ALA A 282 8.47 5.75 13.13
CA ALA A 282 9.42 5.69 14.26
C ALA A 282 8.81 6.12 15.61
N ALA A 283 7.71 6.88 15.59
CA ALA A 283 7.00 7.30 16.80
C ALA A 283 5.91 6.33 17.23
N ASN A 284 5.42 5.45 16.34
CA ASN A 284 4.21 4.65 16.56
C ASN A 284 4.43 3.13 16.40
N LEU A 285 5.57 2.70 15.87
CA LEU A 285 5.91 1.30 15.62
C LEU A 285 7.31 0.93 16.14
#